data_0bc0f60e9e38d03848eabb64f52527c1
#
_entry.id   0bc0f60e9e38d03848eabb64f52527c1
#
_cell.length_a   1.000
_cell.length_b   1.000
_cell.length_c   1.000
_cell.angle_alpha   90.00
_cell.angle_beta   90.00
_cell.angle_gamma   90.00
#
_symmetry.space_group_name_H-M   'P 1'
#
loop_
_entity.id
_entity.type
_entity.pdbx_description
1 polymer ?
#
loop_
_entity_poly.entity_id
_entity_poly.type
_entity_poly.pdbx_seq_one_letter_code
_entity_poly.pdbx_strand_id
1 'polypeptide(L)'
;MRVRRALSLPKKLNKKTKTNTQKPGRISLLTDFEDATSYLDWTVGTHGIQISFAPPASSSHTPASDAPSPLSSAISLVAPRLTMPPARTFSATYLPEVAPEQGWDRVDAVDSAIRKAGWDGRISEDLRRSVRVRRYQSRKCVVGWDEYVAWRAEKGAPVDLDVFEGL
;
A
#
# COMPACT_ATOMS: atom_id res chain seq x y z
N MET A 1 -3.18 -74.10 -42.86
CA MET A 1 -3.95 -72.98 -42.35
C MET A 1 -3.13 -72.24 -41.29
N ARG A 2 -2.69 -71.04 -41.62
CA ARG A 2 -1.83 -70.21 -40.73
C ARG A 2 -2.63 -69.02 -40.30
N VAL A 3 -3.08 -68.97 -39.03
CA VAL A 3 -3.84 -67.89 -38.46
C VAL A 3 -2.89 -66.74 -38.13
N ARG A 4 -3.04 -65.57 -38.80
CA ARG A 4 -2.33 -64.37 -38.52
C ARG A 4 -2.97 -63.66 -37.35
N ARG A 5 -2.24 -63.58 -36.24
CA ARG A 5 -2.65 -62.80 -35.02
C ARG A 5 -2.36 -61.34 -35.31
N ALA A 6 -3.41 -60.54 -35.37
CA ALA A 6 -3.27 -59.10 -35.52
C ALA A 6 -2.75 -58.49 -34.18
N LEU A 7 -1.57 -57.87 -34.27
CA LEU A 7 -1.02 -57.03 -33.15
C LEU A 7 -1.79 -55.74 -33.09
N SER A 8 -2.54 -55.58 -32.01
CA SER A 8 -3.24 -54.33 -31.67
C SER A 8 -2.17 -53.31 -31.21
N LEU A 9 -2.08 -52.18 -31.90
CA LEU A 9 -1.23 -51.05 -31.54
C LEU A 9 -1.79 -50.36 -30.29
N PRO A 10 -0.96 -49.96 -29.35
CA PRO A 10 -1.44 -49.25 -28.13
C PRO A 10 -1.94 -47.85 -28.52
N LYS A 11 -3.16 -47.54 -28.06
CA LYS A 11 -3.78 -46.21 -28.16
C LYS A 11 -2.84 -45.18 -27.53
N LYS A 12 -2.39 -44.20 -28.35
CA LYS A 12 -1.66 -43.03 -27.88
C LYS A 12 -2.49 -42.32 -26.81
N LEU A 13 -2.00 -42.43 -25.59
CA LEU A 13 -2.54 -41.68 -24.45
C LEU A 13 -2.19 -40.20 -24.68
N ASN A 14 -3.18 -39.45 -25.12
CA ASN A 14 -3.05 -37.99 -25.30
C ASN A 14 -3.04 -37.37 -23.89
N LYS A 15 -1.86 -37.35 -23.23
CA LYS A 15 -1.64 -36.56 -22.04
C LYS A 15 -1.78 -35.11 -22.46
N LYS A 16 -2.95 -34.52 -22.25
CA LYS A 16 -3.10 -33.06 -22.17
C LYS A 16 -2.21 -32.60 -21.02
N THR A 17 -1.01 -32.17 -21.34
CA THR A 17 -0.15 -31.43 -20.43
C THR A 17 -0.91 -30.14 -20.13
N LYS A 18 -1.54 -30.07 -18.97
CA LYS A 18 -2.01 -28.80 -18.42
C LYS A 18 -0.75 -27.97 -18.24
N THR A 19 -0.49 -27.06 -19.16
CA THR A 19 0.49 -25.99 -18.96
C THR A 19 -0.05 -25.18 -17.79
N ASN A 20 0.51 -25.44 -16.62
CA ASN A 20 0.23 -24.67 -15.43
C ASN A 20 0.83 -23.28 -15.67
N THR A 21 0.01 -22.37 -16.19
CA THR A 21 0.41 -20.99 -16.44
C THR A 21 0.38 -20.26 -15.10
N GLN A 22 1.36 -20.56 -14.26
CA GLN A 22 1.54 -19.83 -13.02
C GLN A 22 1.86 -18.37 -13.34
N LYS A 23 1.10 -17.47 -12.75
CA LYS A 23 1.33 -16.03 -12.92
C LYS A 23 2.71 -15.66 -12.38
N PRO A 24 3.48 -14.83 -13.10
CA PRO A 24 4.79 -14.40 -12.61
C PRO A 24 4.64 -13.63 -11.30
N GLY A 25 5.55 -13.90 -10.36
CA GLY A 25 5.68 -13.14 -9.14
C GLY A 25 6.14 -11.71 -9.45
N ARG A 26 5.49 -10.71 -8.87
CA ARG A 26 5.88 -9.30 -9.00
C ARG A 26 6.25 -8.76 -7.63
N ILE A 27 7.44 -8.18 -7.55
CA ILE A 27 7.95 -7.54 -6.33
C ILE A 27 8.23 -6.08 -6.66
N SER A 28 7.73 -5.18 -5.82
CA SER A 28 8.08 -3.76 -5.88
C SER A 28 8.88 -3.41 -4.63
N LEU A 29 10.12 -2.99 -4.83
CA LEU A 29 10.98 -2.50 -3.77
C LEU A 29 10.92 -0.98 -3.76
N LEU A 30 10.55 -0.40 -2.62
CA LEU A 30 10.55 1.05 -2.43
C LEU A 30 11.95 1.50 -2.01
N THR A 31 12.50 2.47 -2.71
CA THR A 31 13.87 2.98 -2.52
C THR A 31 13.88 4.51 -2.51
N ASP A 32 15.04 5.08 -2.19
CA ASP A 32 15.32 6.51 -2.33
C ASP A 32 14.29 7.38 -1.58
N PHE A 33 14.07 7.06 -0.30
CA PHE A 33 13.18 7.83 0.56
C PHE A 33 13.79 9.16 0.94
N GLU A 34 13.12 10.26 0.57
CA GLU A 34 13.56 11.63 0.84
C GLU A 34 12.41 12.47 1.38
N ASP A 35 12.66 13.29 2.37
CA ASP A 35 11.67 14.25 2.86
C ASP A 35 11.63 15.45 1.89
N ALA A 36 10.47 15.70 1.32
CA ALA A 36 10.25 16.80 0.39
C ALA A 36 10.23 18.14 1.12
N THR A 37 10.77 19.18 0.49
CA THR A 37 10.81 20.53 1.05
C THR A 37 9.45 21.23 1.03
N SER A 38 8.55 20.78 0.15
CA SER A 38 7.17 21.25 0.04
C SER A 38 6.27 20.13 -0.48
N TYR A 39 4.97 20.32 -0.35
CA TYR A 39 4.00 19.35 -0.89
C TYR A 39 4.03 19.22 -2.42
N LEU A 40 4.72 20.11 -3.12
CA LEU A 40 4.93 20.07 -4.59
C LEU A 40 6.32 19.56 -5.01
N ASP A 41 7.22 19.28 -4.05
CA ASP A 41 8.60 18.87 -4.33
C ASP A 41 8.71 17.37 -4.61
N TRP A 42 8.04 16.94 -5.68
CA TRP A 42 8.11 15.58 -6.20
C TRP A 42 7.64 15.55 -7.67
N THR A 43 7.94 14.48 -8.40
CA THR A 43 7.64 14.35 -9.83
C THR A 43 6.65 13.23 -10.07
N VAL A 44 5.54 13.57 -10.74
CA VAL A 44 4.50 12.61 -11.14
C VAL A 44 5.10 11.53 -12.04
N GLY A 45 4.79 10.27 -11.76
CA GLY A 45 5.28 9.11 -12.51
C GLY A 45 6.68 8.62 -12.10
N THR A 46 7.49 9.46 -11.45
CA THR A 46 8.82 9.08 -10.95
C THR A 46 8.77 8.76 -9.47
N HIS A 47 8.10 9.61 -8.70
CA HIS A 47 8.04 9.49 -7.24
C HIS A 47 6.67 9.02 -6.78
N GLY A 48 6.66 8.05 -5.84
CA GLY A 48 5.56 7.85 -4.92
C GLY A 48 5.62 8.87 -3.79
N ILE A 49 4.51 9.08 -3.13
CA ILE A 49 4.39 10.00 -2.01
C ILE A 49 3.80 9.30 -0.79
N GLN A 50 4.37 9.59 0.35
CA GLN A 50 3.80 9.32 1.66
C GLN A 50 3.55 10.66 2.33
N ILE A 51 2.29 10.91 2.69
CA ILE A 51 1.91 12.14 3.39
C ILE A 51 1.64 11.88 4.86
N SER A 52 1.88 12.88 5.69
CA SER A 52 1.46 12.90 7.09
C SER A 52 1.16 14.32 7.54
N PHE A 53 0.09 14.51 8.30
CA PHE A 53 -0.30 15.80 8.85
C PHE A 53 -1.15 15.66 10.13
N ALA A 54 -1.14 16.68 10.95
CA ALA A 54 -2.06 16.79 12.08
C ALA A 54 -3.26 17.67 11.68
N PRO A 55 -4.46 17.43 12.23
CA PRO A 55 -5.60 18.31 11.98
C PRO A 55 -5.28 19.72 12.47
N PRO A 56 -5.69 20.78 11.73
CA PRO A 56 -5.55 22.14 12.21
C PRO A 56 -6.29 22.33 13.54
N ALA A 57 -5.70 23.07 14.45
CA ALA A 57 -6.19 23.26 15.82
C ALA A 57 -7.65 23.81 15.91
N SER A 58 -8.14 24.42 14.83
CA SER A 58 -9.49 24.96 14.73
C SER A 58 -10.57 23.92 14.39
N SER A 59 -10.20 22.67 14.11
CA SER A 59 -11.16 21.59 13.76
C SER A 59 -11.50 20.64 14.91
N SER A 60 -11.31 21.08 16.16
CA SER A 60 -11.88 20.37 17.30
C SER A 60 -13.42 20.54 17.25
N HIS A 61 -14.10 19.71 16.49
CA HIS A 61 -15.49 19.39 16.75
C HIS A 61 -15.52 18.63 18.09
N THR A 62 -15.57 19.35 19.17
CA THR A 62 -16.16 18.84 20.39
C THR A 62 -17.62 18.54 20.05
N PRO A 63 -18.13 17.29 20.19
CA PRO A 63 -19.56 17.11 20.21
C PRO A 63 -20.08 17.97 21.33
N ALA A 64 -20.99 18.90 21.01
CA ALA A 64 -21.70 19.70 21.97
C ALA A 64 -22.46 18.75 22.88
N SER A 65 -21.90 18.46 24.05
CA SER A 65 -22.67 17.93 25.15
C SER A 65 -23.31 19.14 25.83
N ASP A 66 -24.60 19.30 25.59
CA ASP A 66 -25.48 20.12 26.45
C ASP A 66 -25.25 19.68 27.89
N ALA A 67 -24.69 20.57 28.69
CA ALA A 67 -24.77 20.49 30.14
C ALA A 67 -24.92 21.91 30.70
N PRO A 68 -25.94 22.17 31.53
CA PRO A 68 -26.16 23.46 32.11
C PRO A 68 -25.15 23.76 33.23
N SER A 69 -24.73 25.03 33.29
CA SER A 69 -24.07 25.67 34.44
C SER A 69 -24.98 25.68 35.67
N PRO A 70 -24.58 26.20 36.83
CA PRO A 70 -23.31 26.56 37.42
C PRO A 70 -23.16 26.13 38.89
N LEU A 71 -22.10 26.49 39.50
CA LEU A 71 -21.85 26.94 40.87
C LEU A 71 -20.71 26.20 41.59
N SER A 72 -19.77 27.04 41.95
CA SER A 72 -19.08 27.04 43.25
C SER A 72 -17.75 26.29 43.41
N SER A 73 -16.82 27.17 43.73
CA SER A 73 -15.79 27.07 44.78
C SER A 73 -14.60 26.12 44.56
N ALA A 74 -13.52 26.81 44.32
CA ALA A 74 -12.20 26.60 44.94
C ALA A 74 -11.95 25.24 45.61
N ILE A 75 -11.17 24.38 44.93
CA ILE A 75 -10.10 23.65 45.59
C ILE A 75 -8.95 23.52 44.57
N SER A 76 -7.94 24.34 44.81
CA SER A 76 -6.61 24.12 44.33
C SER A 76 -6.09 22.86 44.99
N LEU A 77 -5.78 21.82 44.20
CA LEU A 77 -4.83 20.79 44.58
C LEU A 77 -4.52 19.87 43.38
N VAL A 78 -3.29 19.97 42.90
CA VAL A 78 -2.56 18.93 42.17
C VAL A 78 -3.34 18.33 41.00
N ALA A 79 -3.32 19.03 39.88
CA ALA A 79 -3.72 18.42 38.60
C ALA A 79 -2.78 17.25 38.29
N PRO A 80 -3.27 16.01 38.22
CA PRO A 80 -2.50 14.96 37.56
C PRO A 80 -2.23 15.45 36.15
N ARG A 81 -0.97 15.32 35.72
CA ARG A 81 -0.51 15.66 34.39
C ARG A 81 -1.40 14.85 33.41
N LEU A 82 -2.45 15.52 32.93
CA LEU A 82 -3.30 14.96 31.87
C LEU A 82 -2.35 14.70 30.70
N THR A 83 -1.97 13.46 30.52
CA THR A 83 -1.35 12.99 29.29
C THR A 83 -2.36 13.26 28.18
N MET A 84 -2.14 14.37 27.46
CA MET A 84 -2.95 14.67 26.29
C MET A 84 -2.88 13.45 25.37
N PRO A 85 -4.02 12.94 24.88
CA PRO A 85 -4.00 11.85 23.93
C PRO A 85 -3.10 12.27 22.76
N PRO A 86 -2.33 11.33 22.17
CA PRO A 86 -1.44 11.66 21.08
C PRO A 86 -2.26 12.34 19.98
N ALA A 87 -1.81 13.48 19.52
CA ALA A 87 -2.48 14.25 18.49
C ALA A 87 -2.75 13.31 17.29
N ARG A 88 -4.00 13.21 16.86
CA ARG A 88 -4.41 12.35 15.76
C ARG A 88 -3.63 12.75 14.51
N THR A 89 -2.80 11.86 13.99
CA THR A 89 -2.05 12.07 12.76
C THR A 89 -2.74 11.34 11.62
N PHE A 90 -3.00 12.04 10.56
CA PHE A 90 -3.49 11.47 9.31
C PHE A 90 -2.30 11.09 8.44
N SER A 91 -2.37 9.93 7.75
CA SER A 91 -1.34 9.52 6.81
C SER A 91 -1.92 8.73 5.66
N ALA A 92 -1.31 8.87 4.48
CA ALA A 92 -1.64 8.10 3.30
C ALA A 92 -0.41 7.96 2.39
N THR A 93 -0.45 6.97 1.51
CA THR A 93 0.65 6.67 0.60
C THR A 93 0.09 6.35 -0.77
N TYR A 94 0.77 6.85 -1.84
CA TYR A 94 0.54 6.49 -3.23
C TYR A 94 1.85 6.07 -3.90
N LEU A 95 1.81 4.97 -4.63
CA LEU A 95 2.91 4.51 -5.47
C LEU A 95 3.12 5.44 -6.68
N PRO A 96 4.32 5.47 -7.29
CA PRO A 96 4.65 6.37 -8.39
C PRO A 96 3.70 6.32 -9.58
N GLU A 97 3.14 5.15 -9.88
CA GLU A 97 2.24 4.91 -11.00
C GLU A 97 0.83 5.46 -10.80
N VAL A 98 0.40 5.67 -9.55
CA VAL A 98 -1.01 5.99 -9.26
C VAL A 98 -1.42 7.35 -9.83
N ALA A 99 -0.63 8.39 -9.61
CA ALA A 99 -0.97 9.73 -10.09
C ALA A 99 -1.10 9.80 -11.63
N PRO A 100 -0.14 9.27 -12.43
CA PRO A 100 -0.28 9.26 -13.88
C PRO A 100 -1.44 8.37 -14.38
N GLU A 101 -1.70 7.22 -13.74
CA GLU A 101 -2.83 6.35 -14.11
C GLU A 101 -4.19 7.04 -13.90
N GLN A 102 -4.28 7.92 -12.91
CA GLN A 102 -5.49 8.70 -12.62
C GLN A 102 -5.54 10.04 -13.38
N GLY A 103 -4.47 10.42 -14.09
CA GLY A 103 -4.37 11.71 -14.76
C GLY A 103 -4.25 12.88 -13.78
N TRP A 104 -3.77 12.65 -12.56
CA TRP A 104 -3.63 13.67 -11.54
C TRP A 104 -2.34 14.48 -11.70
N ASP A 105 -2.46 15.77 -11.43
CA ASP A 105 -1.30 16.59 -11.17
C ASP A 105 -0.78 16.43 -9.72
N ARG A 106 0.21 17.23 -9.35
CA ARG A 106 0.80 17.16 -7.99
C ARG A 106 -0.16 17.61 -6.90
N VAL A 107 -1.02 18.59 -7.19
CA VAL A 107 -2.02 19.10 -6.24
C VAL A 107 -3.15 18.10 -6.08
N ASP A 108 -3.67 17.57 -7.19
CA ASP A 108 -4.73 16.55 -7.19
C ASP A 108 -4.32 15.32 -6.40
N ALA A 109 -3.10 14.85 -6.62
CA ALA A 109 -2.57 13.68 -5.91
C ALA A 109 -2.44 13.91 -4.39
N VAL A 110 -2.00 15.10 -3.97
CA VAL A 110 -1.93 15.46 -2.55
C VAL A 110 -3.32 15.60 -1.94
N ASP A 111 -4.26 16.25 -2.64
CA ASP A 111 -5.64 16.40 -2.17
C ASP A 111 -6.33 15.02 -2.03
N SER A 112 -6.15 14.15 -3.01
CA SER A 112 -6.63 12.79 -2.97
C SER A 112 -6.01 11.99 -1.80
N ALA A 113 -4.71 12.17 -1.56
CA ALA A 113 -4.02 11.53 -0.44
C ALA A 113 -4.54 12.04 0.92
N ILE A 114 -4.85 13.33 1.04
CA ILE A 114 -5.48 13.92 2.24
C ILE A 114 -6.85 13.28 2.48
N ARG A 115 -7.67 13.11 1.44
CA ARG A 115 -8.96 12.41 1.54
C ARG A 115 -8.79 10.94 1.93
N LYS A 116 -7.85 10.25 1.28
CA LYS A 116 -7.52 8.86 1.59
C LYS A 116 -7.05 8.67 3.03
N ALA A 117 -6.37 9.66 3.61
CA ALA A 117 -5.97 9.66 5.01
C ALA A 117 -7.15 9.76 5.99
N GLY A 118 -8.35 10.06 5.49
CA GLY A 118 -9.58 10.18 6.29
C GLY A 118 -9.92 11.61 6.71
N TRP A 119 -9.40 12.61 6.00
CA TRP A 119 -9.75 14.00 6.23
C TRP A 119 -11.02 14.39 5.47
N ASP A 120 -12.10 14.71 6.17
CA ASP A 120 -13.39 15.10 5.58
C ASP A 120 -13.59 16.62 5.51
N GLY A 121 -12.73 17.39 6.16
CA GLY A 121 -12.80 18.85 6.20
C GLY A 121 -12.43 19.51 4.87
N ARG A 122 -12.56 20.84 4.80
CA ARG A 122 -12.10 21.61 3.65
C ARG A 122 -10.57 21.48 3.50
N ILE A 123 -10.11 21.23 2.29
CA ILE A 123 -8.67 21.27 1.94
C ILE A 123 -8.33 22.69 1.53
N SER A 124 -7.66 23.43 2.44
CA SER A 124 -7.15 24.77 2.16
C SER A 124 -5.69 24.71 1.79
N GLU A 125 -5.17 25.79 1.21
CA GLU A 125 -3.75 25.91 0.88
C GLU A 125 -2.87 25.82 2.15
N ASP A 126 -3.35 26.35 3.29
CA ASP A 126 -2.63 26.24 4.56
C ASP A 126 -2.53 24.79 5.03
N LEU A 127 -3.60 23.99 4.81
CA LEU A 127 -3.55 22.56 5.11
C LEU A 127 -2.54 21.87 4.22
N ARG A 128 -2.53 22.13 2.89
CA ARG A 128 -1.54 21.53 1.96
C ARG A 128 -0.11 21.85 2.38
N ARG A 129 0.16 23.10 2.79
CA ARG A 129 1.49 23.52 3.27
C ARG A 129 1.89 22.88 4.59
N SER A 130 0.93 22.49 5.42
CA SER A 130 1.20 21.78 6.67
C SER A 130 1.48 20.30 6.48
N VAL A 131 1.18 19.74 5.31
CA VAL A 131 1.41 18.33 5.00
C VAL A 131 2.90 18.08 4.85
N ARG A 132 3.42 17.14 5.62
CA ARG A 132 4.76 16.59 5.39
C ARG A 132 4.68 15.53 4.31
N VAL A 133 5.48 15.69 3.28
CA VAL A 133 5.57 14.76 2.17
C VAL A 133 6.94 14.07 2.20
N ARG A 134 6.94 12.77 2.17
CA ARG A 134 8.12 11.94 1.90
C ARG A 134 7.93 11.33 0.52
N ARG A 135 8.85 11.62 -0.39
CA ARG A 135 8.88 11.04 -1.73
C ARG A 135 9.79 9.81 -1.75
N TYR A 136 9.50 8.89 -2.65
CA TYR A 136 10.31 7.68 -2.83
C TYR A 136 10.18 7.15 -4.26
N GLN A 137 11.07 6.26 -4.65
CA GLN A 137 11.01 5.56 -5.93
C GLN A 137 10.57 4.11 -5.74
N SER A 138 10.14 3.47 -6.83
CA SER A 138 9.77 2.06 -6.83
C SER A 138 10.52 1.34 -7.94
N ARG A 139 11.25 0.28 -7.56
CA ARG A 139 11.89 -0.65 -8.50
C ARG A 139 11.08 -1.93 -8.55
N LYS A 140 10.64 -2.29 -9.75
CA LYS A 140 9.84 -3.51 -9.97
C LYS A 140 10.73 -4.61 -10.51
N CYS A 141 10.59 -5.80 -9.94
CA CYS A 141 11.16 -7.04 -10.44
C CYS A 141 10.03 -8.02 -10.74
N VAL A 142 10.11 -8.68 -11.87
CA VAL A 142 9.16 -9.73 -12.27
C VAL A 142 9.97 -11.00 -12.46
N VAL A 143 9.60 -12.07 -11.75
CA VAL A 143 10.28 -13.36 -11.80
C VAL A 143 9.26 -14.42 -12.24
N GLY A 144 9.61 -15.17 -13.29
CA GLY A 144 8.85 -16.33 -13.73
C GLY A 144 8.98 -17.49 -12.73
N TRP A 145 8.01 -18.39 -12.72
CA TRP A 145 8.08 -19.58 -11.86
C TRP A 145 9.32 -20.44 -12.17
N ASP A 146 9.59 -20.68 -13.44
CA ASP A 146 10.75 -21.51 -13.86
C ASP A 146 12.08 -20.88 -13.43
N GLU A 147 12.19 -19.57 -13.55
CA GLU A 147 13.36 -18.80 -13.11
C GLU A 147 13.53 -18.88 -11.57
N TYR A 148 12.45 -18.74 -10.84
CA TYR A 148 12.45 -18.89 -9.37
C TYR A 148 12.87 -20.29 -8.95
N VAL A 149 12.34 -21.34 -9.59
CA VAL A 149 12.69 -22.74 -9.30
C VAL A 149 14.16 -23.01 -9.60
N ALA A 150 14.66 -22.52 -10.74
CA ALA A 150 16.07 -22.65 -11.11
C ALA A 150 17.00 -21.97 -10.10
N TRP A 151 16.66 -20.74 -9.68
CA TRP A 151 17.40 -20.00 -8.66
C TRP A 151 17.40 -20.72 -7.30
N ARG A 152 16.24 -21.26 -6.88
CA ARG A 152 16.13 -22.04 -5.65
C ARG A 152 17.00 -23.28 -5.67
N ALA A 153 16.98 -24.01 -6.78
CA ALA A 153 17.81 -25.21 -6.97
C ALA A 153 19.32 -24.88 -6.89
N GLU A 154 19.74 -23.78 -7.51
CA GLU A 154 21.13 -23.29 -7.43
C GLU A 154 21.57 -22.97 -5.99
N LYS A 155 20.65 -22.40 -5.20
CA LYS A 155 20.91 -22.07 -3.78
C LYS A 155 20.76 -23.25 -2.82
N GLY A 156 20.48 -24.46 -3.31
CA GLY A 156 20.32 -25.67 -2.49
C GLY A 156 19.10 -25.63 -1.57
N ALA A 157 18.13 -24.75 -1.82
CA ALA A 157 16.93 -24.68 -1.02
C ALA A 157 15.82 -25.54 -1.67
N PRO A 158 15.21 -26.51 -0.93
CA PRO A 158 14.14 -27.33 -1.45
C PRO A 158 12.96 -26.46 -1.89
N VAL A 159 12.36 -26.81 -3.01
CA VAL A 159 11.10 -26.19 -3.48
C VAL A 159 9.98 -27.11 -2.99
N ASP A 160 9.25 -26.69 -1.94
CA ASP A 160 8.03 -27.37 -1.52
C ASP A 160 6.95 -27.10 -2.55
N LEU A 161 6.77 -28.05 -3.46
CA LEU A 161 5.76 -27.99 -4.52
C LEU A 161 4.34 -28.19 -3.97
N ASP A 162 4.22 -28.80 -2.79
CA ASP A 162 2.94 -29.20 -2.18
C ASP A 162 2.11 -28.01 -1.64
N VAL A 163 2.71 -26.87 -1.43
CA VAL A 163 2.03 -25.67 -0.88
C VAL A 163 1.09 -25.01 -1.91
N PHE A 164 1.22 -25.32 -3.20
CA PHE A 164 0.50 -24.62 -4.27
C PHE A 164 -0.58 -25.45 -4.96
N GLU A 165 -0.84 -26.70 -4.55
CA GLU A 165 -1.94 -27.50 -5.12
C GLU A 165 -3.31 -27.19 -4.52
N GLY A 166 -3.42 -26.26 -3.58
CA GLY A 166 -4.64 -25.96 -2.82
C GLY A 166 -5.26 -24.56 -3.02
N LEU A 167 -4.85 -23.78 -4.05
CA LEU A 167 -5.43 -22.45 -4.32
C LEU A 167 -6.08 -22.36 -5.69
#